data_a164b29c51a6ae0cb7075171d1734683
#
_entry.id   a164b29c51a6ae0cb7075171d1734683
#
_cell.length_a   1.000
_cell.length_b   1.000
_cell.length_c   1.000
_cell.angle_alpha   90.00
_cell.angle_beta   90.00
_cell.angle_gamma   90.00
#
_symmetry.space_group_name_H-M   'P 1'
#
loop_
_entity.id
_entity.type
_entity.pdbx_description
1 polymer ?
#
loop_
_entity_poly.entity_id
_entity_poly.type
_entity_poly.pdbx_seq_one_letter_code
_entity_poly.pdbx_strand_id
1 'polypeptide(L)'
;SDVLPELKKLLESLTGKAHIGHIELAMGDTEVALLIRHLDELNESDVNQLRQFALLKDWQLYLQPKGAASLHRVDDTQAPMRLHYSLDEFAVQFAFSPLDFTQVNSGVNAKMIHLACELLDLQKGERVLDLFCGLGNFSLPLARCVGETGQVVGVEASDEMVQRATENAEANQLSQALFFSQDLTKDFSHHSWAKQ
;
A
#
# COMPACT_ATOMS: atom_id res chain seq x y z
N SER A 1 -11.39 -14.70 -13.15
CA SER A 1 -10.30 -14.92 -14.13
C SER A 1 -10.59 -14.38 -15.53
N ASP A 2 -11.81 -13.99 -15.88
CA ASP A 2 -12.18 -13.58 -17.25
C ASP A 2 -12.34 -12.06 -17.40
N VAL A 3 -11.90 -11.29 -16.42
CA VAL A 3 -12.02 -9.83 -16.42
C VAL A 3 -11.06 -9.16 -17.40
N LEU A 4 -9.85 -9.71 -17.60
CA LEU A 4 -8.86 -9.09 -18.48
C LEU A 4 -9.34 -8.97 -19.94
N PRO A 5 -10.01 -9.97 -20.55
CA PRO A 5 -10.61 -9.82 -21.88
C PRO A 5 -11.69 -8.75 -21.95
N GLU A 6 -12.53 -8.62 -20.91
CA GLU A 6 -13.56 -7.59 -20.86
C GLU A 6 -12.96 -6.20 -20.72
N LEU A 7 -11.96 -6.03 -19.83
CA LEU A 7 -11.23 -4.79 -19.67
C LEU A 7 -10.53 -4.40 -20.98
N LYS A 8 -9.86 -5.34 -21.65
CA LYS A 8 -9.24 -5.11 -22.96
C LYS A 8 -10.26 -4.60 -23.97
N LYS A 9 -11.43 -5.25 -24.07
CA LYS A 9 -12.49 -4.84 -25.00
C LYS A 9 -13.00 -3.42 -24.69
N LEU A 10 -13.17 -3.10 -23.42
CA LEU A 10 -13.53 -1.74 -23.00
C LEU A 10 -12.49 -0.72 -23.47
N LEU A 11 -11.22 -0.95 -23.15
CA LEU A 11 -10.12 -0.04 -23.50
C LEU A 11 -10.01 0.17 -25.02
N GLU A 12 -10.18 -0.89 -25.81
CA GLU A 12 -10.19 -0.81 -27.27
C GLU A 12 -11.36 0.02 -27.82
N SER A 13 -12.46 0.11 -27.08
CA SER A 13 -13.65 0.89 -27.48
C SER A 13 -13.55 2.38 -27.15
N LEU A 14 -12.65 2.78 -26.27
CA LEU A 14 -12.49 4.18 -25.86
C LEU A 14 -11.96 5.04 -27.02
N THR A 15 -12.50 6.24 -27.18
CA THR A 15 -12.03 7.18 -28.19
C THR A 15 -10.65 7.75 -27.86
N GLY A 16 -10.37 7.97 -26.57
CA GLY A 16 -9.11 8.46 -26.05
C GLY A 16 -8.09 7.36 -25.71
N LYS A 17 -8.27 6.12 -26.20
CA LYS A 17 -7.36 5.01 -25.89
C LYS A 17 -5.88 5.27 -26.19
N ALA A 18 -5.59 6.10 -27.19
CA ALA A 18 -4.23 6.49 -27.54
C ALA A 18 -3.55 7.36 -26.46
N HIS A 19 -4.33 7.98 -25.59
CA HIS A 19 -3.85 8.79 -24.48
C HIS A 19 -3.56 7.97 -23.21
N ILE A 20 -4.02 6.70 -23.15
CA ILE A 20 -3.77 5.79 -22.03
C ILE A 20 -2.34 5.24 -22.14
N GLY A 21 -1.47 5.67 -21.25
CA GLY A 21 -0.07 5.24 -21.23
C GLY A 21 0.16 3.98 -20.41
N HIS A 22 -0.64 3.75 -19.35
CA HIS A 22 -0.45 2.62 -18.45
C HIS A 22 -1.72 2.30 -17.67
N ILE A 23 -1.87 1.03 -17.32
CA ILE A 23 -3.00 0.52 -16.54
C ILE A 23 -2.45 -0.37 -15.45
N GLU A 24 -2.89 -0.15 -14.24
CA GLU A 24 -2.54 -0.96 -13.08
C GLU A 24 -3.80 -1.50 -12.40
N LEU A 25 -3.69 -2.69 -11.84
CA LEU A 25 -4.67 -3.27 -10.93
C LEU A 25 -4.00 -3.46 -9.57
N ALA A 26 -4.48 -2.74 -8.57
CA ALA A 26 -4.10 -2.97 -7.18
C ALA A 26 -5.21 -3.76 -6.48
N MET A 27 -4.83 -4.71 -5.64
CA MET A 27 -5.78 -5.61 -4.99
C MET A 27 -5.54 -5.61 -3.49
N GLY A 28 -6.61 -5.30 -2.73
CA GLY A 28 -6.71 -5.59 -1.32
C GLY A 28 -7.33 -6.98 -1.08
N ASP A 29 -7.71 -7.27 0.14
CA ASP A 29 -8.38 -8.53 0.49
C ASP A 29 -9.77 -8.63 -0.14
N THR A 30 -10.48 -7.51 -0.21
CA THR A 30 -11.84 -7.42 -0.74
C THR A 30 -11.99 -6.36 -1.84
N GLU A 31 -11.10 -5.41 -1.92
CA GLU A 31 -11.16 -4.30 -2.87
C GLU A 31 -10.25 -4.52 -4.06
N VAL A 32 -10.67 -4.02 -5.21
CA VAL A 32 -9.85 -3.94 -6.42
C VAL A 32 -9.84 -2.49 -6.91
N ALA A 33 -8.68 -1.94 -7.17
CA ALA A 33 -8.51 -0.63 -7.79
C ALA A 33 -8.02 -0.78 -9.23
N LEU A 34 -8.75 -0.17 -10.16
CA LEU A 34 -8.33 0.05 -11.54
C LEU A 34 -7.74 1.44 -11.65
N LEU A 35 -6.45 1.52 -11.94
CA LEU A 35 -5.73 2.77 -12.11
C LEU A 35 -5.38 2.96 -13.59
N ILE A 36 -5.81 4.09 -14.15
CA ILE A 36 -5.55 4.49 -15.53
C ILE A 36 -4.61 5.72 -15.52
N ARG A 37 -3.38 5.53 -16.02
CA ARG A 37 -2.48 6.65 -16.30
C ARG A 37 -2.70 7.13 -17.72
N HIS A 38 -2.95 8.42 -17.87
CA HIS A 38 -3.20 9.02 -19.18
C HIS A 38 -2.34 10.26 -19.41
N LEU A 39 -1.92 10.45 -20.65
CA LEU A 39 -1.02 11.54 -21.05
C LEU A 39 -1.81 12.82 -21.31
N ASP A 40 -2.93 12.69 -21.99
CA ASP A 40 -3.86 13.78 -22.28
C ASP A 40 -5.20 13.51 -21.63
N GLU A 41 -5.99 14.51 -21.42
CA GLU A 41 -7.28 14.44 -20.75
C GLU A 41 -8.23 13.49 -21.50
N LEU A 42 -8.80 12.54 -20.77
CA LEU A 42 -9.84 11.67 -21.30
C LEU A 42 -11.16 12.44 -21.36
N ASN A 43 -11.91 12.27 -22.44
CA ASN A 43 -13.22 12.89 -22.54
C ASN A 43 -14.24 12.27 -21.57
N GLU A 44 -15.29 13.02 -21.28
CA GLU A 44 -16.31 12.61 -20.31
C GLU A 44 -17.00 11.27 -20.68
N SER A 45 -17.18 11.01 -21.99
CA SER A 45 -17.77 9.74 -22.46
C SER A 45 -16.89 8.55 -22.09
N ASP A 46 -15.58 8.64 -22.30
CA ASP A 46 -14.62 7.60 -21.96
C ASP A 46 -14.54 7.38 -20.44
N VAL A 47 -14.47 8.46 -19.67
CA VAL A 47 -14.49 8.38 -18.18
C VAL A 47 -15.77 7.73 -17.69
N ASN A 48 -16.92 8.04 -18.28
CA ASN A 48 -18.19 7.41 -17.90
C ASN A 48 -18.23 5.92 -18.24
N GLN A 49 -17.67 5.50 -19.39
CA GLN A 49 -17.55 4.07 -19.72
C GLN A 49 -16.67 3.32 -18.72
N LEU A 50 -15.52 3.90 -18.35
CA LEU A 50 -14.63 3.34 -17.32
C LEU A 50 -15.34 3.25 -15.97
N ARG A 51 -16.08 4.31 -15.58
CA ARG A 51 -16.85 4.33 -14.33
C ARG A 51 -17.95 3.27 -14.30
N GLN A 52 -18.70 3.09 -15.38
CA GLN A 52 -19.73 2.05 -15.48
C GLN A 52 -19.12 0.64 -15.38
N PHE A 53 -17.96 0.42 -16.00
CA PHE A 53 -17.25 -0.85 -15.90
C PHE A 53 -16.79 -1.11 -14.45
N ALA A 54 -16.18 -0.13 -13.81
CA ALA A 54 -15.72 -0.24 -12.43
C ALA A 54 -16.89 -0.53 -11.48
N LEU A 55 -18.02 0.19 -11.64
CA LEU A 55 -19.24 -0.04 -10.87
C LEU A 55 -19.80 -1.46 -11.08
N LEU A 56 -19.85 -1.95 -12.32
CA LEU A 56 -20.32 -3.30 -12.63
C LEU A 56 -19.46 -4.39 -11.98
N LYS A 57 -18.17 -4.13 -11.80
CA LYS A 57 -17.19 -5.06 -11.21
C LYS A 57 -17.01 -4.86 -9.72
N ASP A 58 -17.66 -3.89 -9.11
CA ASP A 58 -17.43 -3.44 -7.73
C ASP A 58 -15.96 -3.06 -7.50
N TRP A 59 -15.40 -2.29 -8.45
CA TRP A 59 -14.03 -1.83 -8.43
C TRP A 59 -13.96 -0.33 -8.17
N GLN A 60 -12.91 0.09 -7.47
CA GLN A 60 -12.54 1.49 -7.35
C GLN A 60 -11.86 1.93 -8.66
N LEU A 61 -12.22 3.12 -9.17
CA LEU A 61 -11.60 3.67 -10.39
C LEU A 61 -10.75 4.90 -10.04
N TYR A 62 -9.50 4.86 -10.47
CA TYR A 62 -8.54 5.94 -10.30
C TYR A 62 -8.02 6.44 -11.64
N LEU A 63 -7.89 7.75 -11.77
CA LEU A 63 -7.20 8.40 -12.88
C LEU A 63 -5.93 9.09 -12.37
N GLN A 64 -4.89 9.04 -13.19
CA GLN A 64 -3.61 9.68 -12.94
C GLN A 64 -3.12 10.38 -14.19
N PRO A 65 -3.45 11.68 -14.38
CA PRO A 65 -3.07 12.45 -15.57
C PRO A 65 -1.58 12.87 -15.61
N LYS A 66 -0.90 12.83 -14.44
CA LYS A 66 0.50 13.27 -14.31
C LYS A 66 1.24 12.38 -13.29
N GLY A 67 2.15 12.95 -12.49
CA GLY A 67 2.86 12.25 -11.42
C GLY A 67 1.93 11.76 -10.29
N ALA A 68 2.50 11.08 -9.30
CA ALA A 68 1.77 10.43 -8.20
C ALA A 68 0.76 11.35 -7.50
N ALA A 69 1.12 12.61 -7.28
CA ALA A 69 0.25 13.60 -6.64
C ALA A 69 -1.03 13.94 -7.43
N SER A 70 -1.14 13.51 -8.69
CA SER A 70 -2.34 13.72 -9.51
C SER A 70 -3.35 12.57 -9.42
N LEU A 71 -3.03 11.51 -8.68
CA LEU A 71 -3.93 10.40 -8.47
C LEU A 71 -5.23 10.89 -7.81
N HIS A 72 -6.36 10.52 -8.40
CA HIS A 72 -7.66 10.83 -7.82
C HIS A 72 -8.67 9.74 -8.15
N ARG A 73 -9.59 9.51 -7.22
CA ARG A 73 -10.67 8.53 -7.37
C ARG A 73 -11.85 9.17 -8.11
N VAL A 74 -12.46 8.44 -9.05
CA VAL A 74 -13.53 8.98 -9.90
C VAL A 74 -14.85 8.21 -9.85
N ASP A 75 -14.87 7.00 -9.29
CA ASP A 75 -16.12 6.24 -9.03
C ASP A 75 -16.86 6.85 -7.83
N ASP A 76 -16.16 7.18 -6.75
CA ASP A 76 -16.65 7.89 -5.59
C ASP A 76 -15.61 8.89 -5.10
N THR A 77 -15.80 10.17 -5.41
CA THR A 77 -14.85 11.25 -5.07
C THR A 77 -14.80 11.59 -3.58
N GLN A 78 -15.73 11.08 -2.77
CA GLN A 78 -15.75 11.28 -1.32
C GLN A 78 -15.19 10.10 -0.53
N ALA A 79 -15.08 8.93 -1.16
CA ALA A 79 -14.54 7.76 -0.51
C ALA A 79 -13.02 7.86 -0.31
N PRO A 80 -12.47 7.27 0.75
CA PRO A 80 -11.03 7.19 0.94
C PRO A 80 -10.33 6.49 -0.22
N MET A 81 -9.14 6.99 -0.58
CA MET A 81 -8.29 6.37 -1.59
C MET A 81 -7.42 5.29 -0.95
N ARG A 82 -8.04 4.25 -0.43
CA ARG A 82 -7.38 3.16 0.30
C ARG A 82 -7.92 1.80 -0.11
N LEU A 83 -7.02 0.82 -0.15
CA LEU A 83 -7.30 -0.60 -0.15
C LEU A 83 -6.75 -1.19 1.15
N HIS A 84 -7.20 -2.40 1.50
CA HIS A 84 -6.81 -3.02 2.76
C HIS A 84 -6.37 -4.46 2.54
N TYR A 85 -5.39 -4.91 3.34
CA TYR A 85 -5.09 -6.31 3.51
C TYR A 85 -4.78 -6.62 4.98
N SER A 86 -4.94 -7.88 5.36
CA SER A 86 -4.77 -8.33 6.74
C SER A 86 -3.70 -9.39 6.86
N LEU A 87 -3.06 -9.40 8.00
CA LEU A 87 -2.22 -10.50 8.49
C LEU A 87 -2.89 -11.05 9.75
N ASP A 88 -3.85 -11.95 9.55
CA ASP A 88 -4.75 -12.45 10.60
C ASP A 88 -4.01 -13.08 11.77
N GLU A 89 -2.92 -13.79 11.50
CA GLU A 89 -2.06 -14.42 12.52
C GLU A 89 -1.54 -13.40 13.54
N PHE A 90 -1.27 -12.16 13.09
CA PHE A 90 -0.73 -11.08 13.92
C PHE A 90 -1.82 -10.10 14.38
N ALA A 91 -3.07 -10.31 13.97
CA ALA A 91 -4.17 -9.37 14.17
C ALA A 91 -3.77 -7.94 13.73
N VAL A 92 -3.23 -7.81 12.51
CA VAL A 92 -2.80 -6.54 11.90
C VAL A 92 -3.53 -6.34 10.58
N GLN A 93 -4.12 -5.17 10.40
CA GLN A 93 -4.69 -4.72 9.15
C GLN A 93 -3.89 -3.55 8.59
N PHE A 94 -3.65 -3.55 7.30
CA PHE A 94 -2.96 -2.49 6.58
C PHE A 94 -3.90 -1.76 5.65
N ALA A 95 -3.82 -0.43 5.66
CA ALA A 95 -4.38 0.42 4.63
C ALA A 95 -3.24 0.86 3.69
N PHE A 96 -3.49 0.86 2.38
CA PHE A 96 -2.50 1.27 1.38
C PHE A 96 -3.13 2.02 0.21
N SER A 97 -2.35 2.85 -0.47
CA SER A 97 -2.75 3.51 -1.71
C SER A 97 -2.57 2.57 -2.90
N PRO A 98 -3.37 2.69 -3.98
CA PRO A 98 -3.12 1.94 -5.22
C PRO A 98 -1.72 2.11 -5.81
N LEU A 99 -0.98 3.16 -5.43
CA LEU A 99 0.40 3.41 -5.85
C LEU A 99 1.46 2.83 -4.91
N ASP A 100 1.06 2.41 -3.71
CA ASP A 100 2.01 1.87 -2.73
C ASP A 100 2.46 0.47 -3.16
N PHE A 101 3.74 0.18 -2.95
CA PHE A 101 4.23 -1.18 -3.17
C PHE A 101 3.69 -2.12 -2.08
N THR A 102 3.05 -3.19 -2.51
CA THR A 102 2.63 -4.30 -1.64
C THR A 102 3.06 -5.64 -2.23
N GLN A 103 3.19 -6.66 -1.37
CA GLN A 103 3.49 -8.02 -1.82
C GLN A 103 2.25 -8.61 -2.49
N VAL A 104 2.31 -8.79 -3.80
CA VAL A 104 1.17 -9.24 -4.63
C VAL A 104 0.62 -10.61 -4.20
N ASN A 105 1.50 -11.51 -3.72
CA ASN A 105 1.09 -12.82 -3.23
C ASN A 105 0.93 -12.78 -1.71
N SER A 106 -0.30 -12.56 -1.23
CA SER A 106 -0.63 -12.47 0.19
C SER A 106 -0.23 -13.72 0.98
N GLY A 107 -0.40 -14.91 0.41
CA GLY A 107 -0.02 -16.16 1.06
C GLY A 107 1.50 -16.32 1.22
N VAL A 108 2.29 -15.85 0.25
CA VAL A 108 3.75 -15.81 0.37
C VAL A 108 4.17 -14.73 1.37
N ASN A 109 3.53 -13.56 1.33
CA ASN A 109 3.79 -12.48 2.28
C ASN A 109 3.59 -12.94 3.73
N ALA A 110 2.45 -13.54 4.03
CA ALA A 110 2.15 -14.05 5.38
C ALA A 110 3.20 -15.08 5.86
N LYS A 111 3.56 -16.05 4.99
CA LYS A 111 4.59 -17.04 5.30
C LYS A 111 5.98 -16.44 5.52
N MET A 112 6.33 -15.43 4.74
CA MET A 112 7.63 -14.75 4.86
C MET A 112 7.71 -13.98 6.19
N ILE A 113 6.65 -13.30 6.60
CA ILE A 113 6.58 -12.59 7.87
C ILE A 113 6.59 -13.57 9.04
N HIS A 114 5.79 -14.65 8.97
CA HIS A 114 5.79 -15.72 9.96
C HIS A 114 7.21 -16.27 10.16
N LEU A 115 7.87 -16.65 9.08
CA LEU A 115 9.24 -17.20 9.13
C LEU A 115 10.23 -16.17 9.71
N ALA A 116 10.10 -14.87 9.37
CA ALA A 116 10.96 -13.85 9.94
C ALA A 116 10.77 -13.74 11.46
N CYS A 117 9.52 -13.72 11.94
CA CYS A 117 9.22 -13.68 13.37
C CYS A 117 9.74 -14.94 14.10
N GLU A 118 9.62 -16.11 13.49
CA GLU A 118 10.12 -17.37 14.04
C GLU A 118 11.67 -17.36 14.12
N LEU A 119 12.35 -16.94 13.06
CA LEU A 119 13.82 -16.94 13.02
C LEU A 119 14.45 -15.88 13.93
N LEU A 120 13.77 -14.76 14.14
CA LEU A 120 14.23 -13.71 15.06
C LEU A 120 14.02 -14.11 16.52
N ASP A 121 13.10 -15.05 16.82
CA ASP A 121 12.77 -15.55 18.16
C ASP A 121 12.59 -14.43 19.20
N LEU A 122 11.86 -13.38 18.80
CA LEU A 122 11.74 -12.15 19.58
C LEU A 122 11.03 -12.35 20.90
N GLN A 123 11.64 -11.81 21.96
CA GLN A 123 11.08 -11.84 23.32
C GLN A 123 10.36 -10.54 23.65
N LYS A 124 9.42 -10.59 24.59
CA LYS A 124 8.73 -9.38 25.06
C LYS A 124 9.72 -8.38 25.65
N GLY A 125 9.57 -7.13 25.25
CA GLY A 125 10.44 -6.03 25.71
C GLY A 125 11.67 -5.77 24.82
N GLU A 126 11.90 -6.61 23.81
CA GLU A 126 13.03 -6.41 22.89
C GLU A 126 12.82 -5.24 21.94
N ARG A 127 13.92 -4.81 21.32
CA ARG A 127 13.95 -3.71 20.38
C ARG A 127 14.38 -4.21 19.01
N VAL A 128 13.66 -3.79 17.97
CA VAL A 128 13.89 -4.19 16.59
C VAL A 128 14.05 -2.95 15.73
N LEU A 129 14.99 -3.01 14.79
CA LEU A 129 15.16 -2.02 13.74
C LEU A 129 14.82 -2.67 12.39
N ASP A 130 13.81 -2.11 11.72
CA ASP A 130 13.36 -2.52 10.39
C ASP A 130 13.77 -1.45 9.38
N LEU A 131 14.75 -1.77 8.54
CA LEU A 131 15.26 -0.87 7.49
C LEU A 131 14.52 -1.13 6.17
N PHE A 132 14.15 -0.06 5.47
CA PHE A 132 13.31 -0.10 4.29
C PHE A 132 11.91 -0.63 4.61
N CYS A 133 11.33 -0.14 5.70
CA CYS A 133 10.11 -0.71 6.28
C CYS A 133 8.85 -0.52 5.42
N GLY A 134 8.89 0.36 4.40
CA GLY A 134 7.74 0.68 3.58
C GLY A 134 6.55 1.15 4.44
N LEU A 135 5.38 0.58 4.20
CA LEU A 135 4.16 0.86 4.97
C LEU A 135 4.07 0.08 6.31
N GLY A 136 5.16 -0.55 6.74
CA GLY A 136 5.23 -1.28 8.00
C GLY A 136 4.93 -2.78 7.91
N ASN A 137 5.01 -3.39 6.72
CA ASN A 137 4.60 -4.78 6.48
C ASN A 137 5.27 -5.81 7.41
N PHE A 138 6.54 -5.61 7.78
CA PHE A 138 7.23 -6.38 8.81
C PHE A 138 7.14 -5.73 10.18
N SER A 139 7.29 -4.40 10.24
CA SER A 139 7.35 -3.65 11.51
C SER A 139 6.16 -3.93 12.42
N LEU A 140 4.91 -3.94 11.87
CA LEU A 140 3.73 -4.10 12.71
C LEU A 140 3.57 -5.51 13.28
N PRO A 141 3.77 -6.61 12.53
CA PRO A 141 3.86 -7.95 13.10
C PRO A 141 4.98 -8.10 14.14
N LEU A 142 6.17 -7.55 13.87
CA LEU A 142 7.28 -7.56 14.83
C LEU A 142 6.91 -6.80 16.12
N ALA A 143 6.14 -5.69 16.02
CA ALA A 143 5.63 -4.98 17.18
C ALA A 143 4.66 -5.83 18.03
N ARG A 144 3.85 -6.67 17.39
CA ARG A 144 3.05 -7.69 18.13
C ARG A 144 3.93 -8.69 18.86
N CYS A 145 5.02 -9.13 18.22
CA CYS A 145 5.95 -10.09 18.83
C CYS A 145 6.63 -9.52 20.08
N VAL A 146 7.21 -8.32 20.01
CA VAL A 146 7.90 -7.70 21.15
C VAL A 146 6.96 -7.16 22.23
N GLY A 147 5.68 -6.96 21.91
CA GLY A 147 4.65 -6.50 22.85
C GLY A 147 4.81 -5.04 23.29
N GLU A 148 3.94 -4.60 24.19
CA GLU A 148 3.83 -3.20 24.61
C GLU A 148 5.08 -2.64 25.31
N THR A 149 5.89 -3.51 25.92
CA THR A 149 7.14 -3.13 26.61
C THR A 149 8.34 -3.13 25.68
N GLY A 150 8.20 -3.66 24.47
CA GLY A 150 9.22 -3.63 23.42
C GLY A 150 9.15 -2.37 22.57
N GLN A 151 9.99 -2.33 21.54
CA GLN A 151 9.96 -1.24 20.56
C GLN A 151 10.35 -1.74 19.18
N VAL A 152 9.64 -1.28 18.15
CA VAL A 152 10.07 -1.43 16.75
C VAL A 152 10.28 -0.06 16.15
N VAL A 153 11.43 0.13 15.53
CA VAL A 153 11.76 1.33 14.77
C VAL A 153 11.79 0.95 13.29
N GLY A 154 10.86 1.48 12.51
CA GLY A 154 10.84 1.38 11.06
C GLY A 154 11.48 2.61 10.41
N VAL A 155 12.35 2.38 9.43
CA VAL A 155 13.03 3.46 8.70
C VAL A 155 12.83 3.30 7.21
N GLU A 156 12.38 4.36 6.56
CA GLU A 156 12.05 4.38 5.14
C GLU A 156 12.44 5.74 4.52
N ALA A 157 12.80 5.77 3.26
CA ALA A 157 13.20 7.01 2.60
C ALA A 157 12.01 7.89 2.17
N SER A 158 10.86 7.28 1.89
CA SER A 158 9.65 7.99 1.44
C SER A 158 8.85 8.51 2.62
N ASP A 159 8.69 9.83 2.72
CA ASP A 159 7.84 10.47 3.73
C ASP A 159 6.39 9.96 3.65
N GLU A 160 5.86 9.70 2.44
CA GLU A 160 4.51 9.17 2.24
C GLU A 160 4.36 7.76 2.83
N MET A 161 5.38 6.90 2.66
CA MET A 161 5.37 5.55 3.21
C MET A 161 5.52 5.57 4.73
N VAL A 162 6.36 6.45 5.29
CA VAL A 162 6.50 6.66 6.75
C VAL A 162 5.16 7.12 7.35
N GLN A 163 4.50 8.08 6.71
CA GLN A 163 3.17 8.50 7.14
C GLN A 163 2.18 7.32 7.11
N ARG A 164 2.20 6.52 6.04
CA ARG A 164 1.34 5.35 5.91
C ARG A 164 1.60 4.30 6.98
N ALA A 165 2.86 4.02 7.27
CA ALA A 165 3.26 3.10 8.33
C ALA A 165 2.79 3.59 9.69
N THR A 166 2.87 4.89 9.95
CA THR A 166 2.39 5.53 11.19
C THR A 166 0.86 5.41 11.31
N GLU A 167 0.11 5.75 10.24
CA GLU A 167 -1.36 5.59 10.18
C GLU A 167 -1.77 4.13 10.46
N ASN A 168 -1.05 3.18 9.85
CA ASN A 168 -1.29 1.75 10.06
C ASN A 168 -0.98 1.33 11.50
N ALA A 169 0.10 1.81 12.12
CA ALA A 169 0.41 1.52 13.52
C ALA A 169 -0.68 2.06 14.47
N GLU A 170 -1.13 3.29 14.25
CA GLU A 170 -2.20 3.91 15.02
C GLU A 170 -3.51 3.13 14.90
N ALA A 171 -3.92 2.78 13.68
CA ALA A 171 -5.13 1.99 13.43
C ALA A 171 -5.10 0.62 14.12
N ASN A 172 -3.92 0.02 14.24
CA ASN A 172 -3.70 -1.26 14.92
C ASN A 172 -3.37 -1.13 16.42
N GLN A 173 -3.36 0.10 16.97
CA GLN A 173 -3.04 0.38 18.38
C GLN A 173 -1.64 -0.13 18.78
N LEU A 174 -0.66 0.06 17.92
CA LEU A 174 0.73 -0.37 18.10
C LEU A 174 1.64 0.84 18.40
N SER A 175 1.44 1.50 19.52
CA SER A 175 2.19 2.70 19.93
C SER A 175 3.70 2.47 20.11
N GLN A 176 4.15 1.23 20.24
CA GLN A 176 5.56 0.83 20.31
C GLN A 176 6.24 0.74 18.93
N ALA A 177 5.49 0.84 17.82
CA ALA A 177 6.04 0.93 16.47
C ALA A 177 6.21 2.41 16.08
N LEU A 178 7.46 2.83 15.88
CA LEU A 178 7.83 4.20 15.53
C LEU A 178 8.47 4.24 14.16
N PHE A 179 8.13 5.23 13.35
CA PHE A 179 8.61 5.33 11.97
C PHE A 179 9.34 6.64 11.72
N PHE A 180 10.44 6.55 10.97
CA PHE A 180 11.30 7.69 10.65
C PHE A 180 11.64 7.73 9.16
N SER A 181 11.58 8.93 8.59
CA SER A 181 12.06 9.16 7.22
C SER A 181 13.56 9.39 7.23
N GLN A 182 14.29 8.55 6.49
CA GLN A 182 15.73 8.66 6.35
C GLN A 182 16.21 8.00 5.06
N ASP A 183 17.03 8.72 4.31
CA ASP A 183 17.80 8.16 3.20
C ASP A 183 18.92 7.28 3.75
N LEU A 184 18.74 5.96 3.70
CA LEU A 184 19.66 4.97 4.24
C LEU A 184 20.97 4.84 3.43
N THR A 185 21.12 5.56 2.31
CA THR A 185 22.40 5.68 1.59
C THR A 185 23.32 6.72 2.23
N LYS A 186 22.81 7.54 3.15
CA LYS A 186 23.55 8.56 3.88
C LYS A 186 23.86 8.10 5.30
N ASP A 187 24.81 8.77 5.95
CA ASP A 187 25.13 8.51 7.35
C ASP A 187 23.92 8.88 8.23
N PHE A 188 23.43 7.92 8.98
CA PHE A 188 22.32 8.05 9.93
C PHE A 188 22.75 7.77 11.38
N SER A 189 24.04 7.54 11.64
CA SER A 189 24.60 7.20 12.97
C SER A 189 24.33 8.29 14.04
N HIS A 190 24.02 9.50 13.63
CA HIS A 190 23.71 10.63 14.52
C HIS A 190 22.31 10.59 15.11
N HIS A 191 21.37 9.84 14.50
CA HIS A 191 20.01 9.71 15.00
C HIS A 191 19.93 8.90 16.30
N SER A 192 19.02 9.30 17.19
CA SER A 192 18.85 8.63 18.49
C SER A 192 18.40 7.18 18.35
N TRP A 193 17.57 6.89 17.36
CA TRP A 193 17.10 5.52 17.07
C TRP A 193 18.19 4.59 16.53
N ALA A 194 19.28 5.14 15.95
CA ALA A 194 20.41 4.36 15.43
C ALA A 194 21.48 4.06 16.51
N LYS A 195 21.40 4.68 17.67
CA LYS A 195 22.41 4.58 18.76
C LYS A 195 22.06 3.56 19.83
N GLN A 196 21.03 2.79 19.63
CA GLN A 196 20.48 1.95 20.69
C GLN A 196 20.64 0.47 20.41
#